data_ade484b812dc4be9150808854d4ae464
#
_entry.id   ade484b812dc4be9150808854d4ae464
#
_cell.length_a   1.000
_cell.length_b   1.000
_cell.length_c   1.000
_cell.angle_alpha   90.00
_cell.angle_beta   90.00
_cell.angle_gamma   90.00
#
_symmetry.space_group_name_H-M   'P 1'
#
loop_
_entity.id
_entity.type
_entity.pdbx_description
1 polymer ?
#
loop_
_entity_poly.entity_id
_entity_poly.type
_entity_poly.pdbx_seq_one_letter_code
_entity_poly.pdbx_strand_id
1 'polypeptide(L)'
;MRYYYNWSPSQRLDGDKIVKQAIHEGKLADPNTIPCAICGRTDIGREYHQEDYTPEHIVENSICVCRKCHWHIHMRWWRMPEYRIYMQSKPNGAKYMQIFDDYYQRFKESGGTDPARKP
;
A
#
# COMPACT_ATOMS: atom_id res chain seq x y z
N MET A 1 -9.72 -10.97 -6.47
CA MET A 1 -8.53 -10.31 -5.88
C MET A 1 -7.29 -11.09 -6.30
N ARG A 2 -6.21 -10.39 -6.61
CA ARG A 2 -4.96 -11.00 -7.06
C ARG A 2 -3.97 -11.18 -5.91
N TYR A 3 -2.92 -11.98 -6.15
CA TYR A 3 -1.74 -11.98 -5.29
C TYR A 3 -1.11 -10.60 -5.26
N TYR A 4 -0.55 -10.25 -4.12
CA TYR A 4 0.27 -9.05 -3.96
C TYR A 4 1.54 -9.50 -3.22
N TYR A 5 2.71 -9.43 -3.85
CA TYR A 5 3.92 -10.12 -3.40
C TYR A 5 3.60 -11.63 -3.24
N ASN A 6 3.84 -12.16 -2.05
CA ASN A 6 3.50 -13.54 -1.69
C ASN A 6 2.14 -13.67 -1.02
N TRP A 7 1.41 -12.55 -0.84
CA TRP A 7 0.12 -12.54 -0.16
C TRP A 7 -0.97 -13.07 -1.09
N SER A 8 -1.58 -14.17 -0.69
CA SER A 8 -2.68 -14.77 -1.47
C SER A 8 -3.94 -13.91 -1.40
N PRO A 9 -4.88 -14.11 -2.34
CA PRO A 9 -6.19 -13.45 -2.25
C PRO A 9 -6.88 -13.66 -0.90
N SER A 10 -6.80 -14.87 -0.33
CA SER A 10 -7.38 -15.18 0.97
C SER A 10 -6.74 -14.36 2.09
N GLN A 11 -5.42 -14.28 2.12
CA GLN A 11 -4.68 -13.48 3.10
C GLN A 11 -5.03 -11.98 2.97
N ARG A 12 -5.18 -11.50 1.75
CA ARG A 12 -5.54 -10.11 1.50
C ARG A 12 -6.97 -9.80 1.95
N LEU A 13 -7.92 -10.72 1.71
CA LEU A 13 -9.29 -10.57 2.19
C LEU A 13 -9.36 -10.56 3.72
N ASP A 14 -8.63 -11.45 4.38
CA ASP A 14 -8.56 -11.49 5.84
C ASP A 14 -7.97 -10.19 6.38
N GLY A 15 -6.93 -9.68 5.74
CA GLY A 15 -6.33 -8.39 6.09
C GLY A 15 -7.30 -7.22 5.94
N ASP A 16 -8.06 -7.19 4.86
CA ASP A 16 -9.10 -6.17 4.66
C ASP A 16 -10.13 -6.17 5.77
N LYS A 17 -10.53 -7.35 6.24
CA LYS A 17 -11.48 -7.48 7.36
C LYS A 17 -10.89 -6.92 8.64
N ILE A 18 -9.62 -7.20 8.92
CA ILE A 18 -8.92 -6.69 10.11
C ILE A 18 -8.86 -5.16 10.08
N VAL A 19 -8.52 -4.57 8.93
CA VAL A 19 -8.44 -3.11 8.76
C VAL A 19 -9.82 -2.48 8.94
N LYS A 20 -10.85 -3.04 8.34
CA LYS A 20 -12.23 -2.55 8.47
C LYS A 20 -12.70 -2.61 9.92
N GLN A 21 -12.38 -3.68 10.62
CA GLN A 21 -12.71 -3.82 12.04
C GLN A 21 -11.96 -2.79 12.89
N ALA A 22 -10.69 -2.53 12.58
CA ALA A 22 -9.91 -1.52 13.28
C ALA A 22 -10.48 -0.11 13.09
N ILE A 23 -10.99 0.20 11.90
CA ILE A 23 -11.68 1.47 11.63
C ILE A 23 -12.96 1.54 12.46
N HIS A 24 -13.75 0.47 12.46
CA HIS A 24 -14.99 0.40 13.22
C HIS A 24 -14.76 0.58 14.71
N GLU A 25 -13.68 0.03 15.25
CA GLU A 25 -13.32 0.12 16.68
C GLU A 25 -12.59 1.42 17.04
N GLY A 26 -12.32 2.29 16.09
CA GLY A 26 -11.61 3.54 16.32
C GLY A 26 -10.10 3.40 16.47
N LYS A 27 -9.52 2.23 16.19
CA LYS A 27 -8.06 2.01 16.22
C LYS A 27 -7.36 2.64 15.03
N LEU A 28 -8.08 2.77 13.91
CA LEU A 28 -7.67 3.50 12.73
C LEU A 28 -8.73 4.54 12.41
N ALA A 29 -8.31 5.73 11.96
CA ALA A 29 -9.23 6.74 11.48
C ALA A 29 -9.91 6.27 10.19
N ASP A 30 -11.13 6.76 9.92
CA ASP A 30 -11.72 6.63 8.60
C ASP A 30 -10.79 7.35 7.62
N PRO A 31 -10.30 6.68 6.56
CA PRO A 31 -9.31 7.29 5.66
C PRO A 31 -9.80 8.57 4.99
N ASN A 32 -11.13 8.74 4.83
CA ASN A 32 -11.70 9.95 4.25
C ASN A 32 -11.76 11.13 5.23
N THR A 33 -11.29 10.96 6.46
CA THR A 33 -11.18 12.03 7.46
C THR A 33 -9.76 12.54 7.65
N ILE A 34 -8.77 11.90 7.01
CA ILE A 34 -7.36 12.29 7.10
C ILE A 34 -6.78 12.45 5.69
N PRO A 35 -5.74 13.29 5.51
CA PRO A 35 -5.16 13.50 4.19
C PRO A 35 -4.39 12.29 3.69
N CYS A 36 -4.19 12.24 2.36
CA CYS A 36 -3.28 11.28 1.75
C CYS A 36 -1.88 11.45 2.36
N ALA A 37 -1.30 10.36 2.87
CA ALA A 37 0.03 10.41 3.49
C ALA A 37 1.12 10.81 2.50
N ILE A 38 0.94 10.54 1.22
CA ILE A 38 1.95 10.78 0.18
C ILE A 38 1.84 12.19 -0.40
N CYS A 39 0.66 12.59 -0.89
CA CYS A 39 0.48 13.87 -1.57
C CYS A 39 -0.28 14.93 -0.78
N GLY A 40 -0.90 14.57 0.35
CA GLY A 40 -1.62 15.50 1.22
C GLY A 40 -3.03 15.86 0.78
N ARG A 41 -3.54 15.29 -0.31
CA ARG A 41 -4.88 15.63 -0.84
C ARG A 41 -5.99 15.19 0.11
N THR A 42 -7.07 15.99 0.11
CA THR A 42 -8.29 15.70 0.86
C THR A 42 -9.54 15.74 0.00
N ASP A 43 -9.39 16.02 -1.30
CA ASP A 43 -10.49 16.29 -2.22
C ASP A 43 -10.93 15.08 -3.04
N ILE A 44 -10.20 13.97 -2.98
CA ILE A 44 -10.58 12.71 -3.61
C ILE A 44 -10.58 11.58 -2.59
N GLY A 45 -11.24 10.45 -2.91
CA GLY A 45 -11.33 9.32 -2.02
C GLY A 45 -9.97 8.80 -1.56
N ARG A 46 -9.87 8.47 -0.28
CA ARG A 46 -8.69 7.88 0.32
C ARG A 46 -9.02 6.51 0.88
N GLU A 47 -8.02 5.65 0.90
CA GLU A 47 -8.14 4.28 1.41
C GLU A 47 -6.81 3.85 2.01
N TYR A 48 -6.81 2.75 2.75
CA TYR A 48 -5.58 2.24 3.33
C TYR A 48 -4.88 1.27 2.37
N HIS A 49 -3.58 1.48 2.20
CA HIS A 49 -2.69 0.58 1.46
C HIS A 49 -1.87 -0.25 2.45
N GLN A 50 -1.71 -1.53 2.19
CA GLN A 50 -0.90 -2.44 3.00
C GLN A 50 0.20 -3.05 2.16
N GLU A 51 1.44 -3.03 2.68
CA GLU A 51 2.55 -3.82 2.16
C GLU A 51 2.68 -5.14 2.93
N ASP A 52 2.30 -5.13 4.21
CA ASP A 52 2.39 -6.29 5.09
C ASP A 52 0.99 -6.70 5.53
N TYR A 53 0.55 -7.89 5.13
CA TYR A 53 -0.75 -8.45 5.48
C TYR A 53 -0.68 -9.39 6.69
N THR A 54 0.43 -9.43 7.41
CA THR A 54 0.54 -10.20 8.65
C THR A 54 -0.52 -9.69 9.64
N PRO A 55 -1.42 -10.54 10.15
CA PRO A 55 -2.52 -10.08 11.01
C PRO A 55 -2.07 -9.24 12.21
N GLU A 56 -0.91 -9.57 12.79
CA GLU A 56 -0.37 -8.88 13.97
C GLU A 56 0.16 -7.49 13.65
N HIS A 57 0.46 -7.18 12.38
CA HIS A 57 1.14 -5.95 11.98
C HIS A 57 0.38 -5.10 10.98
N ILE A 58 -0.68 -5.65 10.38
CA ILE A 58 -1.38 -4.99 9.27
C ILE A 58 -1.94 -3.61 9.65
N VAL A 59 -2.48 -3.46 10.86
CA VAL A 59 -3.08 -2.20 11.31
C VAL A 59 -2.03 -1.10 11.39
N GLU A 60 -0.90 -1.37 12.05
CA GLU A 60 0.17 -0.38 12.22
C GLU A 60 0.89 -0.05 10.90
N ASN A 61 0.86 -0.96 9.93
CA ASN A 61 1.51 -0.77 8.63
C ASN A 61 0.55 -0.25 7.55
N SER A 62 -0.69 0.06 7.91
CA SER A 62 -1.67 0.64 6.98
C SER A 62 -1.33 2.10 6.70
N ILE A 63 -1.28 2.45 5.42
CA ILE A 63 -0.92 3.81 4.95
C ILE A 63 -2.12 4.40 4.24
N CYS A 64 -2.61 5.56 4.71
CA CYS A 64 -3.72 6.26 4.07
C CYS A 64 -3.25 6.91 2.78
N VAL A 65 -3.82 6.53 1.65
CA VAL A 65 -3.44 7.02 0.34
C VAL A 65 -4.67 7.40 -0.49
N CYS A 66 -4.53 8.44 -1.31
CA CYS A 66 -5.59 8.77 -2.25
C CYS A 66 -5.58 7.76 -3.41
N ARG A 67 -6.69 7.73 -4.16
CA ARG A 67 -6.84 6.79 -5.29
C ARG A 67 -5.71 6.91 -6.30
N LYS A 68 -5.21 8.12 -6.58
CA LYS A 68 -4.12 8.32 -7.54
C LYS A 68 -2.81 7.75 -7.04
N CYS A 69 -2.44 8.07 -5.79
CA CYS A 69 -1.22 7.50 -5.19
C CYS A 69 -1.31 5.99 -5.10
N HIS A 70 -2.46 5.46 -4.69
CA HIS A 70 -2.67 4.03 -4.57
C HIS A 70 -2.52 3.31 -5.91
N TRP A 71 -3.08 3.90 -6.97
CA TRP A 71 -2.92 3.35 -8.32
C TRP A 71 -1.44 3.29 -8.73
N HIS A 72 -0.68 4.37 -8.52
CA HIS A 72 0.74 4.40 -8.85
C HIS A 72 1.55 3.38 -8.06
N ILE A 73 1.24 3.22 -6.76
CA ILE A 73 1.90 2.22 -5.93
C ILE A 73 1.71 0.81 -6.52
N HIS A 74 0.48 0.46 -6.88
CA HIS A 74 0.19 -0.87 -7.45
C HIS A 74 0.74 -1.04 -8.85
N MET A 75 0.89 0.03 -9.64
CA MET A 75 1.42 -0.02 -11.00
C MET A 75 2.94 0.00 -11.05
N ARG A 76 3.64 0.17 -9.93
CA ARG A 76 5.11 0.30 -9.92
C ARG A 76 5.83 -0.87 -10.56
N TRP A 77 5.23 -2.06 -10.52
CA TRP A 77 5.81 -3.28 -11.09
C TRP A 77 5.90 -3.23 -12.61
N TRP A 78 4.94 -2.54 -13.26
CA TRP A 78 4.87 -2.44 -14.71
C TRP A 78 5.36 -1.11 -15.25
N ARG A 79 5.35 -0.07 -14.40
CA ARG A 79 5.64 1.30 -14.81
C ARG A 79 6.60 1.97 -13.83
N MET A 80 7.73 1.30 -13.55
CA MET A 80 8.69 1.77 -12.55
C MET A 80 9.18 3.21 -12.81
N PRO A 81 9.56 3.60 -14.05
CA PRO A 81 10.00 5.00 -14.26
C PRO A 81 8.91 6.01 -13.96
N GLU A 82 7.69 5.79 -14.43
CA GLU A 82 6.56 6.70 -14.19
C GLU A 82 6.21 6.75 -12.72
N TYR A 83 6.26 5.64 -12.02
CA TYR A 83 6.03 5.57 -10.58
C TYR A 83 7.06 6.43 -9.84
N ARG A 84 8.33 6.32 -10.16
CA ARG A 84 9.40 7.09 -9.50
C ARG A 84 9.23 8.59 -9.76
N ILE A 85 8.94 8.98 -10.98
CA ILE A 85 8.70 10.39 -11.33
C ILE A 85 7.51 10.92 -10.54
N TYR A 86 6.41 10.17 -10.52
CA TYR A 86 5.21 10.56 -9.79
C TYR A 86 5.51 10.75 -8.30
N MET A 87 6.12 9.75 -7.66
CA MET A 87 6.39 9.79 -6.22
C MET A 87 7.33 10.92 -5.85
N GLN A 88 8.38 11.14 -6.64
CA GLN A 88 9.32 12.23 -6.41
C GLN A 88 8.67 13.62 -6.52
N SER A 89 7.57 13.73 -7.25
CA SER A 89 6.84 14.99 -7.38
C SER A 89 5.92 15.30 -6.20
N LYS A 90 5.77 14.38 -5.24
CA LYS A 90 4.84 14.53 -4.10
C LYS A 90 5.59 14.89 -2.81
N PRO A 91 4.96 15.64 -1.88
CA PRO A 91 5.61 16.09 -0.66
C PRO A 91 6.29 15.00 0.16
N ASN A 92 5.65 13.84 0.29
CA ASN A 92 6.19 12.72 1.07
C ASN A 92 6.56 11.51 0.20
N GLY A 93 6.60 11.69 -1.12
CA GLY A 93 6.78 10.58 -2.05
C GLY A 93 8.11 9.86 -1.91
N ALA A 94 9.20 10.60 -1.74
CA ALA A 94 10.53 10.00 -1.60
C ALA A 94 10.61 9.09 -0.37
N LYS A 95 10.02 9.51 0.75
CA LYS A 95 9.98 8.73 1.99
C LYS A 95 9.23 7.41 1.81
N TYR A 96 8.04 7.48 1.24
CA TYR A 96 7.22 6.28 1.03
C TYR A 96 7.80 5.38 -0.05
N MET A 97 8.39 5.94 -1.09
CA MET A 97 9.08 5.18 -2.12
C MET A 97 10.19 4.31 -1.50
N GLN A 98 10.96 4.87 -0.55
CA GLN A 98 12.00 4.12 0.15
C GLN A 98 11.41 2.94 0.94
N ILE A 99 10.31 3.16 1.64
CA ILE A 99 9.62 2.10 2.39
C ILE A 99 9.19 0.96 1.45
N PHE A 100 8.61 1.30 0.31
CA PHE A 100 8.15 0.30 -0.66
C PHE A 100 9.35 -0.45 -1.28
N ASP A 101 10.44 0.25 -1.58
CA ASP A 101 11.65 -0.37 -2.10
C ASP A 101 12.25 -1.36 -1.08
N ASP A 102 12.24 -1.01 0.20
CA ASP A 102 12.73 -1.89 1.27
C ASP A 102 11.89 -3.16 1.38
N TYR A 103 10.58 -3.05 1.28
CA TYR A 103 9.70 -4.21 1.26
C TYR A 103 9.96 -5.08 0.04
N TYR A 104 10.12 -4.48 -1.12
CA TYR A 104 10.42 -5.20 -2.34
C TYR A 104 11.75 -5.94 -2.24
N GLN A 105 12.76 -5.31 -1.68
CA GLN A 105 14.08 -5.95 -1.50
C GLN A 105 13.99 -7.15 -0.56
N ARG A 106 13.28 -7.02 0.55
CA ARG A 106 13.07 -8.14 1.47
C ARG A 106 12.30 -9.29 0.81
N PHE A 107 11.31 -8.96 0.00
CA PHE A 107 10.55 -9.95 -0.75
C PHE A 107 11.46 -10.74 -1.69
N LYS A 108 12.34 -10.07 -2.44
CA LYS A 108 13.28 -10.72 -3.35
C LYS A 108 14.28 -11.60 -2.60
N GLU A 109 14.79 -11.11 -1.48
CA GLU A 109 15.74 -11.86 -0.65
C GLU A 109 15.12 -13.13 -0.06
N SER A 110 13.81 -13.14 0.17
CA SER A 110 13.09 -14.33 0.63
C SER A 110 12.80 -15.34 -0.46
N GLY A 111 13.25 -15.10 -1.70
CA GLY A 111 13.01 -15.98 -2.84
C GLY A 111 11.72 -15.72 -3.58
N GLY A 112 11.08 -14.60 -3.32
CA GLY A 112 9.85 -14.21 -4.01
C GLY A 112 10.08 -13.87 -5.48
N THR A 113 9.04 -13.97 -6.29
CA THR A 113 9.06 -13.59 -7.71
C THR A 113 8.34 -12.26 -7.91
N ASP A 114 8.66 -11.59 -9.02
CA ASP A 114 8.01 -10.32 -9.38
C ASP A 114 6.47 -10.51 -9.42
N PRO A 115 5.69 -9.77 -8.61
CA PRO A 115 4.24 -9.89 -8.59
C PRO A 115 3.58 -9.69 -9.94
N ALA A 116 4.18 -8.89 -10.84
CA ALA A 116 3.67 -8.66 -12.18
C ALA A 116 3.64 -9.93 -13.03
N ARG A 117 4.43 -10.94 -12.68
CA ARG A 117 4.55 -12.20 -13.41
C ARG A 117 3.72 -13.32 -12.81
N LYS A 118 3.07 -13.08 -11.68
CA LYS A 118 2.20 -14.08 -11.06
C LYS A 118 0.84 -14.10 -11.75
N PRO A 119 0.32 -15.29 -12.07
CA PRO A 119 -1.02 -15.41 -12.66
C PRO A 119 -2.13 -14.98 -11.70
#